data_54078cea450dd5779c003407427f6e5d
#
_entry.id   54078cea450dd5779c003407427f6e5d
#
_cell.length_a   1.000
_cell.length_b   1.000
_cell.length_c   1.000
_cell.angle_alpha   90.00
_cell.angle_beta   90.00
_cell.angle_gamma   90.00
#
_symmetry.space_group_name_H-M   'P 1'
#
loop_
_entity.id
_entity.type
_entity.pdbx_description
1 polymer ?
#
loop_
_entity_poly.entity_id
_entity_poly.type
_entity_poly.pdbx_seq_one_letter_code
_entity_poly.pdbx_strand_id
1 'polypeptide(L)'
;MDVETALATVDRIQKHANILEEQKQKLQEEHAGMVESLKIIRPFKDLDYDISTILNFKYIHYRFGRIEKQYLQKFEKYIYDNLDTLFIKCGEDEQYVYGVYFVPEHEAHKVHAVYSSMHFERIFVPDEYQGTARQAFEKLDKRHRDIHAGLDANKAEYQHFLTGYAGKIVSAKAALEACSRNFDIRKLAACTQGEANTFYILCGWMTEKDALAFQKDIQDDDKIFCLMEDQQAPAKKKPPTKLRNPKLFKPFEMYVKMYGLPAYNEMDPTWFVAITYSFIFGAMFGDVGQGLVLFLGGLFLYKTKKMDLAGIIGCAGVFSVFFGFMYGSFFGFEDVLKARWLKPMNAMMDVPLVGRLNAVFVIAIGFGMFIILICMVFNIINSIRNKDVERTWFDSNAVAGLVFYGSIVLTVGLFISGKKLPAAAVLTVMFAVPLILMFLKEPLTNLVEKKSQIFPEQKGMFFVQSFFELFEVLLSYLSNTLSFLRIGAFAVSHAAMMEVVLMLAGATEGGSPNWIVVILGNIFV
;
A
#
# COMPACT_ATOMS: atom_id res chain seq x y z
N MET A 1 1.85 -35.48 -16.90
CA MET A 1 2.42 -36.14 -15.70
C MET A 1 1.27 -36.48 -14.80
N ASP A 2 1.15 -37.74 -14.37
CA ASP A 2 0.11 -38.15 -13.43
C ASP A 2 0.41 -37.60 -12.03
N VAL A 3 -0.64 -37.46 -11.18
CA VAL A 3 -0.55 -36.84 -9.84
C VAL A 3 0.36 -37.64 -8.91
N GLU A 4 0.29 -38.98 -8.94
CA GLU A 4 1.16 -39.84 -8.14
C GLU A 4 2.63 -39.70 -8.53
N THR A 5 2.92 -39.68 -9.82
CA THR A 5 4.29 -39.46 -10.32
C THR A 5 4.79 -38.06 -10.04
N ALA A 6 3.91 -37.05 -10.02
CA ALA A 6 4.23 -35.68 -9.63
C ALA A 6 4.61 -35.59 -8.14
N LEU A 7 3.82 -36.21 -7.25
CA LEU A 7 4.11 -36.27 -5.82
C LEU A 7 5.42 -37.01 -5.52
N ALA A 8 5.62 -38.19 -6.12
CA ALA A 8 6.85 -38.95 -5.95
C ALA A 8 8.10 -38.17 -6.46
N THR A 9 7.93 -37.41 -7.53
CA THR A 9 9.00 -36.56 -8.07
C THR A 9 9.33 -35.40 -7.12
N VAL A 10 8.30 -34.71 -6.60
CA VAL A 10 8.49 -33.61 -5.62
C VAL A 10 9.14 -34.13 -4.34
N ASP A 11 8.68 -35.26 -3.79
CA ASP A 11 9.26 -35.85 -2.58
C ASP A 11 10.74 -36.19 -2.75
N ARG A 12 11.11 -36.78 -3.90
CA ARG A 12 12.52 -37.10 -4.22
C ARG A 12 13.38 -35.84 -4.30
N ILE A 13 12.88 -34.82 -4.99
CA ILE A 13 13.59 -33.55 -5.16
C ILE A 13 13.76 -32.86 -3.81
N GLN A 14 12.71 -32.84 -2.99
CA GLN A 14 12.72 -32.23 -1.67
C GLN A 14 13.71 -32.92 -0.73
N LYS A 15 13.75 -34.26 -0.71
CA LYS A 15 14.73 -35.02 0.08
C LYS A 15 16.18 -34.68 -0.29
N HIS A 16 16.47 -34.59 -1.58
CA HIS A 16 17.83 -34.26 -2.02
C HIS A 16 18.19 -32.79 -1.74
N ALA A 17 17.24 -31.87 -1.95
CA ALA A 17 17.43 -30.46 -1.63
C ALA A 17 17.69 -30.24 -0.14
N ASN A 18 16.97 -30.95 0.73
CA ASN A 18 17.17 -30.88 2.18
C ASN A 18 18.58 -31.35 2.59
N ILE A 19 19.09 -32.40 1.96
CA ILE A 19 20.46 -32.89 2.23
C ILE A 19 21.50 -31.82 1.88
N LEU A 20 21.37 -31.18 0.73
CA LEU A 20 22.28 -30.12 0.31
C LEU A 20 22.16 -28.87 1.22
N GLU A 21 20.97 -28.53 1.66
CA GLU A 21 20.77 -27.41 2.58
C GLU A 21 21.33 -27.70 3.97
N GLU A 22 21.18 -28.93 4.49
CA GLU A 22 21.82 -29.35 5.77
C GLU A 22 23.35 -29.29 5.67
N GLN A 23 23.93 -29.71 4.54
CA GLN A 23 25.37 -29.62 4.34
C GLN A 23 25.84 -28.15 4.31
N LYS A 24 25.09 -27.31 3.62
CA LYS A 24 25.37 -25.87 3.55
C LYS A 24 25.30 -25.23 4.94
N GLN A 25 24.28 -25.57 5.74
CA GLN A 25 24.13 -25.03 7.10
C GLN A 25 25.32 -25.42 7.98
N LYS A 26 25.77 -26.69 7.94
CA LYS A 26 26.96 -27.12 8.69
C LYS A 26 28.20 -26.35 8.28
N LEU A 27 28.42 -26.20 6.95
CA LEU A 27 29.55 -25.42 6.46
C LEU A 27 29.47 -23.95 6.84
N GLN A 28 28.28 -23.36 6.93
CA GLN A 28 28.09 -21.97 7.38
C GLN A 28 28.36 -21.80 8.87
N GLU A 29 27.97 -22.75 9.70
CA GLU A 29 28.27 -22.75 11.13
C GLU A 29 29.79 -22.89 11.37
N GLU A 30 30.46 -23.82 10.67
CA GLU A 30 31.93 -23.95 10.72
C GLU A 30 32.61 -22.66 10.23
N HIS A 31 32.12 -22.06 9.15
CA HIS A 31 32.66 -20.81 8.61
C HIS A 31 32.55 -19.66 9.62
N ALA A 32 31.40 -19.50 10.28
CA ALA A 32 31.20 -18.46 11.28
C ALA A 32 32.17 -18.61 12.46
N GLY A 33 32.33 -19.82 13.00
CA GLY A 33 33.30 -20.10 14.07
C GLY A 33 34.74 -19.85 13.62
N MET A 34 35.08 -20.20 12.37
CA MET A 34 36.40 -19.99 11.82
C MET A 34 36.76 -18.51 11.62
N VAL A 35 35.78 -17.70 11.16
CA VAL A 35 35.96 -16.25 11.01
C VAL A 35 36.19 -15.59 12.36
N GLU A 36 35.50 -16.03 13.41
CA GLU A 36 35.70 -15.54 14.77
C GLU A 36 37.09 -15.92 15.30
N SER A 37 37.53 -17.18 15.13
CA SER A 37 38.84 -17.64 15.51
C SER A 37 39.97 -16.89 14.80
N LEU A 38 39.82 -16.67 13.49
CA LEU A 38 40.76 -15.86 12.69
C LEU A 38 40.84 -14.41 13.18
N LYS A 39 39.69 -13.81 13.56
CA LYS A 39 39.64 -12.45 14.08
C LYS A 39 40.40 -12.31 15.41
N ILE A 40 40.34 -13.35 16.26
CA ILE A 40 41.06 -13.39 17.56
C ILE A 40 42.55 -13.52 17.33
N ILE A 41 43.03 -14.41 16.44
CA ILE A 41 44.44 -14.73 16.29
C ILE A 41 45.21 -13.79 15.37
N ARG A 42 44.54 -13.20 14.38
CA ARG A 42 45.13 -12.33 13.34
C ARG A 42 46.02 -11.21 13.91
N PRO A 43 45.63 -10.48 15.00
CA PRO A 43 46.44 -9.41 15.54
C PRO A 43 47.77 -9.89 16.18
N PHE A 44 47.85 -11.18 16.51
CA PHE A 44 48.99 -11.78 17.19
C PHE A 44 49.88 -12.61 16.27
N LYS A 45 49.65 -12.61 14.95
CA LYS A 45 50.35 -13.44 13.94
C LYS A 45 51.86 -13.24 13.94
N ASP A 46 52.34 -12.04 14.32
CA ASP A 46 53.78 -11.70 14.31
C ASP A 46 54.46 -12.00 15.65
N LEU A 47 53.78 -12.69 16.57
CA LEU A 47 54.39 -13.19 17.82
C LEU A 47 55.21 -14.46 17.53
N ASP A 48 56.51 -14.37 17.66
CA ASP A 48 57.45 -15.46 17.38
C ASP A 48 57.55 -16.52 18.50
N TYR A 49 56.78 -16.36 19.56
CA TYR A 49 56.74 -17.31 20.68
C TYR A 49 55.63 -18.32 20.53
N ASP A 50 55.91 -19.54 21.01
CA ASP A 50 54.90 -20.60 21.04
C ASP A 50 53.81 -20.27 22.06
N ILE A 51 52.56 -20.16 21.55
CA ILE A 51 51.37 -19.83 22.36
C ILE A 51 51.20 -20.89 23.46
N SER A 52 51.40 -22.16 23.15
CA SER A 52 51.23 -23.24 24.12
C SER A 52 52.20 -23.13 25.28
N THR A 53 53.42 -22.63 25.02
CA THR A 53 54.40 -22.34 26.09
C THR A 53 53.95 -21.19 26.96
N ILE A 54 53.42 -20.12 26.40
CA ILE A 54 52.91 -18.96 27.16
C ILE A 54 51.71 -19.37 28.04
N LEU A 55 50.78 -20.16 27.45
CA LEU A 55 49.59 -20.63 28.16
C LEU A 55 49.93 -21.51 29.40
N ASN A 56 51.09 -22.19 29.39
CA ASN A 56 51.53 -23.12 30.44
C ASN A 56 52.45 -22.50 31.47
N PHE A 57 52.70 -21.19 31.49
CA PHE A 57 53.52 -20.54 32.53
C PHE A 57 52.89 -20.70 33.91
N LYS A 58 53.72 -21.16 34.92
CA LYS A 58 53.25 -21.44 36.30
C LYS A 58 53.41 -20.26 37.26
N TYR A 59 54.43 -19.43 37.07
CA TYR A 59 54.80 -18.35 37.99
C TYR A 59 54.74 -16.97 37.35
N ILE A 60 54.36 -16.91 36.08
CA ILE A 60 54.22 -15.68 35.30
C ILE A 60 52.79 -15.63 34.77
N HIS A 61 52.04 -14.59 35.18
CA HIS A 61 50.75 -14.31 34.62
C HIS A 61 50.92 -13.58 33.29
N TYR A 62 50.06 -13.88 32.32
CA TYR A 62 50.03 -13.25 31.02
C TYR A 62 48.60 -12.84 30.68
N ARG A 63 48.46 -11.79 29.86
CA ARG A 63 47.18 -11.44 29.25
C ARG A 63 47.40 -10.93 27.87
N PHE A 64 46.71 -11.58 26.92
CA PHE A 64 46.54 -11.08 25.55
C PHE A 64 45.47 -10.01 25.54
N GLY A 65 45.64 -8.95 24.73
CA GLY A 65 44.64 -7.93 24.61
C GLY A 65 45.04 -6.80 23.68
N ARG A 66 44.26 -5.74 23.77
CA ARG A 66 44.50 -4.53 23.00
C ARG A 66 44.43 -3.30 23.91
N ILE A 67 45.13 -2.26 23.51
CA ILE A 67 45.17 -0.97 24.20
C ILE A 67 45.13 0.14 23.15
N GLU A 68 44.46 1.25 23.44
CA GLU A 68 44.47 2.39 22.51
C GLU A 68 45.88 3.02 22.44
N LYS A 69 46.32 3.38 21.22
CA LYS A 69 47.66 3.96 20.96
C LYS A 69 47.99 5.15 21.84
N GLN A 70 47.00 6.02 22.09
CA GLN A 70 47.20 7.24 22.89
C GLN A 70 47.54 6.95 24.36
N TYR A 71 47.03 5.85 24.92
CA TYR A 71 47.35 5.46 26.31
C TYR A 71 48.70 4.75 26.40
N LEU A 72 49.02 3.89 25.47
CA LEU A 72 50.30 3.20 25.44
C LEU A 72 51.46 4.18 25.33
N GLN A 73 51.42 5.16 24.43
CA GLN A 73 52.46 6.17 24.25
C GLN A 73 52.70 7.02 25.50
N LYS A 74 51.64 7.33 26.25
CA LYS A 74 51.74 8.12 27.49
C LYS A 74 52.36 7.36 28.66
N PHE A 75 52.11 6.05 28.72
CA PHE A 75 52.42 5.22 29.86
C PHE A 75 53.63 4.26 29.64
N GLU A 76 54.14 4.14 28.42
CA GLU A 76 55.21 3.21 28.09
C GLU A 76 56.43 3.40 29.01
N LYS A 77 56.86 4.64 29.20
CA LYS A 77 57.97 4.98 30.10
C LYS A 77 57.64 4.69 31.56
N TYR A 78 56.42 5.02 32.00
CA TYR A 78 55.99 4.78 33.38
C TYR A 78 55.91 3.29 33.73
N ILE A 79 55.46 2.45 32.78
CA ILE A 79 55.33 1.01 32.97
C ILE A 79 56.69 0.39 33.25
N TYR A 80 57.70 0.67 32.43
CA TYR A 80 59.02 0.07 32.58
C TYR A 80 59.84 0.63 33.72
N ASP A 81 59.62 1.87 34.17
CA ASP A 81 60.34 2.46 35.27
C ASP A 81 59.78 2.08 36.65
N ASN A 82 58.48 1.69 36.74
CA ASN A 82 57.80 1.53 38.05
C ASN A 82 57.13 0.18 38.26
N LEU A 83 57.10 -0.71 37.27
CA LEU A 83 56.38 -1.99 37.34
C LEU A 83 57.22 -3.12 36.76
N ASP A 84 57.25 -4.24 37.47
CA ASP A 84 57.86 -5.48 36.97
C ASP A 84 56.94 -6.18 35.96
N THR A 85 56.90 -5.65 34.77
CA THR A 85 56.08 -6.17 33.67
C THR A 85 56.81 -6.03 32.32
N LEU A 86 56.51 -6.94 31.41
CA LEU A 86 57.01 -6.91 30.04
C LEU A 86 55.81 -6.88 29.09
N PHE A 87 55.68 -5.83 28.30
CA PHE A 87 54.67 -5.77 27.22
C PHE A 87 55.32 -6.06 25.88
N ILE A 88 54.85 -7.09 25.20
CA ILE A 88 55.28 -7.44 23.86
C ILE A 88 54.20 -7.00 22.87
N LYS A 89 54.53 -6.03 22.02
CA LYS A 89 53.66 -5.59 20.91
C LYS A 89 53.65 -6.65 19.81
N CYS A 90 52.45 -7.12 19.42
CA CYS A 90 52.26 -8.17 18.42
C CYS A 90 51.69 -7.60 17.12
N GLY A 91 50.93 -6.54 17.19
CA GLY A 91 50.36 -5.89 16.01
C GLY A 91 49.72 -4.55 16.35
N GLU A 92 49.35 -3.77 15.34
CA GLU A 92 48.59 -2.54 15.52
C GLU A 92 47.63 -2.31 14.39
N ASP A 93 46.53 -1.60 14.66
CA ASP A 93 45.61 -1.04 13.69
C ASP A 93 45.56 0.52 13.81
N GLU A 94 44.58 1.18 13.24
CA GLU A 94 44.48 2.65 13.31
C GLU A 94 44.32 3.18 14.75
N GLN A 95 43.60 2.48 15.62
CA GLN A 95 43.24 2.94 16.96
C GLN A 95 43.95 2.16 18.06
N TYR A 96 44.19 0.87 17.87
CA TYR A 96 44.67 -0.06 18.93
C TYR A 96 46.02 -0.65 18.64
N VAL A 97 46.76 -0.93 19.69
CA VAL A 97 47.94 -1.79 19.72
C VAL A 97 47.55 -3.10 20.37
N TYR A 98 47.84 -4.18 19.70
CA TYR A 98 47.62 -5.54 20.19
C TYR A 98 48.93 -6.11 20.76
N GLY A 99 48.83 -6.75 21.89
CA GLY A 99 50.03 -7.31 22.53
C GLY A 99 49.68 -8.26 23.66
N VAL A 100 50.73 -8.81 24.21
CA VAL A 100 50.69 -9.64 25.43
C VAL A 100 51.58 -9.02 26.48
N TYR A 101 51.07 -8.89 27.70
CA TYR A 101 51.94 -8.55 28.83
C TYR A 101 52.10 -9.70 29.77
N PHE A 102 53.29 -9.73 30.36
CA PHE A 102 53.74 -10.72 31.32
C PHE A 102 54.02 -10.03 32.64
N VAL A 103 53.70 -10.70 33.77
CA VAL A 103 53.90 -10.17 35.11
C VAL A 103 54.18 -11.32 36.08
N PRO A 104 55.14 -11.20 37.02
CA PRO A 104 55.33 -12.16 38.10
C PRO A 104 54.11 -12.29 38.99
N GLU A 105 53.83 -13.48 39.48
CA GLU A 105 52.63 -13.79 40.28
C GLU A 105 52.43 -12.85 41.46
N HIS A 106 53.53 -12.46 42.18
CA HIS A 106 53.47 -11.61 43.34
C HIS A 106 53.04 -10.15 43.05
N GLU A 107 53.20 -9.63 41.82
CA GLU A 107 52.79 -8.28 41.45
C GLU A 107 51.54 -8.27 40.54
N ALA A 108 50.98 -9.44 40.26
CA ALA A 108 49.90 -9.57 39.27
C ALA A 108 48.71 -8.66 39.54
N HIS A 109 48.25 -8.54 40.79
CA HIS A 109 47.12 -7.69 41.15
C HIS A 109 47.35 -6.22 40.85
N LYS A 110 48.52 -5.68 41.19
CA LYS A 110 48.91 -4.29 40.99
C LYS A 110 49.01 -3.96 39.50
N VAL A 111 49.72 -4.79 38.75
CA VAL A 111 49.94 -4.61 37.32
C VAL A 111 48.65 -4.74 36.55
N HIS A 112 47.79 -5.71 36.86
CA HIS A 112 46.50 -5.85 36.24
C HIS A 112 45.60 -4.63 36.44
N ALA A 113 45.61 -4.02 37.64
CA ALA A 113 44.86 -2.79 37.93
C ALA A 113 45.37 -1.61 37.07
N VAL A 114 46.69 -1.48 36.92
CA VAL A 114 47.29 -0.42 36.09
C VAL A 114 46.90 -0.59 34.61
N TYR A 115 47.05 -1.78 34.04
CA TYR A 115 46.66 -2.03 32.66
C TYR A 115 45.13 -1.82 32.44
N SER A 116 44.32 -2.18 33.40
CA SER A 116 42.88 -1.92 33.36
C SER A 116 42.56 -0.42 33.39
N SER A 117 43.31 0.38 34.19
CA SER A 117 43.15 1.83 34.22
C SER A 117 43.54 2.52 32.88
N MET A 118 44.35 1.87 32.08
CA MET A 118 44.75 2.29 30.73
C MET A 118 43.81 1.77 29.65
N HIS A 119 42.65 1.29 29.98
CA HIS A 119 41.66 0.71 29.07
C HIS A 119 42.22 -0.49 28.29
N PHE A 120 43.06 -1.31 28.88
CA PHE A 120 43.49 -2.57 28.28
C PHE A 120 42.33 -3.55 28.25
N GLU A 121 41.90 -3.91 27.07
CA GLU A 121 40.84 -4.88 26.79
C GLU A 121 41.45 -6.27 26.61
N ARG A 122 41.11 -7.21 27.48
CA ARG A 122 41.58 -8.59 27.39
C ARG A 122 40.96 -9.32 26.24
N ILE A 123 41.77 -10.02 25.43
CA ILE A 123 41.35 -10.95 24.37
C ILE A 123 41.67 -12.36 24.86
N PHE A 124 40.67 -13.22 24.91
CA PHE A 124 40.83 -14.61 25.28
C PHE A 124 41.29 -15.41 24.06
N VAL A 125 42.51 -15.93 24.10
CA VAL A 125 43.04 -16.84 23.08
C VAL A 125 42.74 -18.27 23.57
N PRO A 126 41.99 -19.08 22.81
CA PRO A 126 41.65 -20.45 23.20
C PRO A 126 42.89 -21.35 23.35
N ASP A 127 42.83 -22.27 24.29
CA ASP A 127 43.95 -23.19 24.63
C ASP A 127 44.20 -24.24 23.52
N GLU A 128 43.35 -24.30 22.51
CA GLU A 128 43.43 -25.29 21.43
C GLU A 128 44.55 -24.98 20.41
N TYR A 129 45.12 -23.78 20.45
CA TYR A 129 46.17 -23.37 19.52
C TYR A 129 47.53 -23.91 19.93
N GLN A 130 48.08 -24.82 19.10
CA GLN A 130 49.40 -25.39 19.26
C GLN A 130 50.41 -24.73 18.32
N GLY A 131 51.61 -24.46 18.79
CA GLY A 131 52.70 -23.85 18.02
C GLY A 131 52.66 -22.32 18.04
N THR A 132 53.35 -21.66 17.11
CA THR A 132 53.40 -20.21 17.01
C THR A 132 52.10 -19.63 16.48
N ALA A 133 51.82 -18.37 16.85
CA ALA A 133 50.61 -17.66 16.38
C ALA A 133 50.51 -17.64 14.83
N ARG A 134 51.63 -17.55 14.17
CA ARG A 134 51.72 -17.64 12.68
C ARG A 134 51.26 -18.99 12.15
N GLN A 135 51.77 -20.09 12.76
CA GLN A 135 51.39 -21.45 12.33
C GLN A 135 49.89 -21.69 12.59
N ALA A 136 49.37 -21.24 13.73
CA ALA A 136 47.96 -21.34 14.03
C ALA A 136 47.11 -20.52 13.03
N PHE A 137 47.52 -19.28 12.70
CA PHE A 137 46.84 -18.45 11.70
C PHE A 137 46.85 -19.10 10.32
N GLU A 138 47.99 -19.59 9.84
CA GLU A 138 48.09 -20.25 8.51
C GLU A 138 47.20 -21.50 8.42
N LYS A 139 47.14 -22.29 9.51
CA LYS A 139 46.28 -23.49 9.56
C LYS A 139 44.80 -23.10 9.54
N LEU A 140 44.41 -22.07 10.28
CA LEU A 140 43.05 -21.57 10.29
C LEU A 140 42.66 -20.92 8.94
N ASP A 141 43.53 -20.13 8.35
CA ASP A 141 43.30 -19.48 7.04
C ASP A 141 43.17 -20.51 5.91
N LYS A 142 43.99 -21.58 5.95
CA LYS A 142 43.83 -22.71 5.03
C LYS A 142 42.47 -23.36 5.20
N ARG A 143 42.06 -23.67 6.44
CA ARG A 143 40.75 -24.27 6.73
C ARG A 143 39.60 -23.36 6.31
N HIS A 144 39.72 -22.05 6.54
CA HIS A 144 38.74 -21.06 6.10
C HIS A 144 38.56 -21.08 4.57
N ARG A 145 39.67 -21.12 3.82
CA ARG A 145 39.64 -21.24 2.34
C ARG A 145 38.99 -22.53 1.90
N ASP A 146 39.30 -23.67 2.56
CA ASP A 146 38.70 -24.96 2.24
C ASP A 146 37.19 -24.97 2.48
N ILE A 147 36.72 -24.37 3.59
CA ILE A 147 35.30 -24.24 3.87
C ILE A 147 34.61 -23.34 2.83
N HIS A 148 35.22 -22.21 2.47
CA HIS A 148 34.70 -21.32 1.44
C HIS A 148 34.57 -22.02 0.08
N ALA A 149 35.58 -22.75 -0.31
CA ALA A 149 35.53 -23.59 -1.54
C ALA A 149 34.41 -24.65 -1.44
N GLY A 150 34.22 -25.25 -0.26
CA GLY A 150 33.12 -26.18 0.01
C GLY A 150 31.74 -25.56 -0.15
N LEU A 151 31.57 -24.33 0.35
CA LEU A 151 30.30 -23.56 0.19
C LEU A 151 30.03 -23.24 -1.28
N ASP A 152 31.05 -22.83 -2.02
CA ASP A 152 30.92 -22.54 -3.45
C ASP A 152 30.60 -23.81 -4.26
N ALA A 153 31.23 -24.93 -3.93
CA ALA A 153 30.95 -26.24 -4.55
C ALA A 153 29.50 -26.68 -4.25
N ASN A 154 29.06 -26.61 -3.00
CA ASN A 154 27.69 -26.95 -2.63
C ASN A 154 26.67 -26.07 -3.35
N LYS A 155 26.92 -24.75 -3.46
CA LYS A 155 26.07 -23.81 -4.21
C LYS A 155 26.00 -24.18 -5.70
N ALA A 156 27.12 -24.52 -6.31
CA ALA A 156 27.16 -24.94 -7.71
C ALA A 156 26.41 -26.26 -7.93
N GLU A 157 26.57 -27.23 -7.03
CA GLU A 157 25.83 -28.50 -7.04
C GLU A 157 24.35 -28.30 -6.91
N TYR A 158 23.91 -27.44 -5.97
CA TYR A 158 22.51 -27.10 -5.79
C TYR A 158 21.90 -26.45 -7.04
N GLN A 159 22.62 -25.52 -7.67
CA GLN A 159 22.18 -24.90 -8.93
C GLN A 159 22.09 -25.89 -10.07
N HIS A 160 23.09 -26.76 -10.24
CA HIS A 160 23.11 -27.81 -11.25
C HIS A 160 21.96 -28.79 -11.05
N PHE A 161 21.71 -29.18 -9.80
CA PHE A 161 20.59 -30.04 -9.43
C PHE A 161 19.24 -29.40 -9.80
N LEU A 162 18.98 -28.16 -9.41
CA LEU A 162 17.74 -27.46 -9.75
C LEU A 162 17.56 -27.30 -11.26
N THR A 163 18.63 -26.96 -11.98
CA THR A 163 18.57 -26.78 -13.42
C THR A 163 18.26 -28.12 -14.14
N GLY A 164 18.85 -29.20 -13.67
CA GLY A 164 18.58 -30.55 -14.20
C GLY A 164 17.16 -31.04 -14.00
N TYR A 165 16.51 -30.58 -12.92
CA TYR A 165 15.14 -30.96 -12.62
C TYR A 165 14.10 -29.90 -12.98
N ALA A 166 14.50 -28.74 -13.52
CA ALA A 166 13.60 -27.60 -13.78
C ALA A 166 12.36 -27.99 -14.60
N GLY A 167 12.55 -28.74 -15.70
CA GLY A 167 11.41 -29.18 -16.51
C GLY A 167 10.44 -30.12 -15.77
N LYS A 168 10.97 -30.99 -14.91
CA LYS A 168 10.15 -31.91 -14.10
C LYS A 168 9.42 -31.17 -12.98
N ILE A 169 10.06 -30.17 -12.38
CA ILE A 169 9.45 -29.31 -11.35
C ILE A 169 8.26 -28.53 -11.95
N VAL A 170 8.44 -27.91 -13.11
CA VAL A 170 7.38 -27.17 -13.81
C VAL A 170 6.21 -28.09 -14.18
N SER A 171 6.52 -29.29 -14.72
CA SER A 171 5.49 -30.27 -15.09
C SER A 171 4.72 -30.79 -13.86
N ALA A 172 5.44 -31.10 -12.78
CA ALA A 172 4.82 -31.55 -11.53
C ALA A 172 3.96 -30.45 -10.90
N LYS A 173 4.46 -29.21 -10.89
CA LYS A 173 3.68 -28.03 -10.43
C LYS A 173 2.39 -27.90 -11.22
N ALA A 174 2.45 -27.93 -12.55
CA ALA A 174 1.28 -27.80 -13.40
C ALA A 174 0.24 -28.92 -13.15
N ALA A 175 0.70 -30.18 -12.97
CA ALA A 175 -0.17 -31.31 -12.67
C ALA A 175 -0.83 -31.18 -11.30
N LEU A 176 -0.08 -30.77 -10.26
CA LEU A 176 -0.61 -30.60 -8.91
C LEU A 176 -1.54 -29.39 -8.80
N GLU A 177 -1.24 -28.28 -9.47
CA GLU A 177 -2.13 -27.11 -9.54
C GLU A 177 -3.45 -27.43 -10.29
N ALA A 178 -3.39 -28.23 -11.34
CA ALA A 178 -4.59 -28.70 -12.04
C ALA A 178 -5.44 -29.60 -11.13
N CYS A 179 -4.79 -30.52 -10.40
CA CYS A 179 -5.47 -31.39 -9.43
C CYS A 179 -6.11 -30.58 -8.29
N SER A 180 -5.38 -29.63 -7.71
CA SER A 180 -5.88 -28.75 -6.65
C SER A 180 -7.09 -27.95 -7.12
N ARG A 181 -7.03 -27.34 -8.30
CA ARG A 181 -8.17 -26.60 -8.88
C ARG A 181 -9.38 -27.50 -9.09
N ASN A 182 -9.19 -28.69 -9.60
CA ASN A 182 -10.27 -29.65 -9.79
C ASN A 182 -10.89 -30.09 -8.45
N PHE A 183 -10.06 -30.26 -7.42
CA PHE A 183 -10.53 -30.60 -6.08
C PHE A 183 -11.33 -29.46 -5.46
N ASP A 184 -10.86 -28.21 -5.59
CA ASP A 184 -11.56 -27.03 -5.08
C ASP A 184 -12.93 -26.84 -5.75
N ILE A 185 -13.00 -27.08 -7.07
CA ILE A 185 -14.28 -27.06 -7.79
C ILE A 185 -15.22 -28.17 -7.31
N ARG A 186 -14.72 -29.39 -7.14
CA ARG A 186 -15.52 -30.52 -6.63
C ARG A 186 -16.02 -30.28 -5.21
N LYS A 187 -15.22 -29.63 -4.35
CA LYS A 187 -15.61 -29.26 -2.98
C LYS A 187 -16.77 -28.26 -2.95
N LEU A 188 -16.86 -27.38 -3.95
CA LEU A 188 -17.95 -26.40 -4.09
C LEU A 188 -19.19 -26.97 -4.77
N ALA A 189 -19.06 -28.11 -5.48
CA ALA A 189 -20.17 -28.76 -6.15
C ALA A 189 -21.04 -29.55 -5.15
N ALA A 190 -22.36 -29.46 -5.31
CA ALA A 190 -23.27 -30.39 -4.63
C ALA A 190 -23.07 -31.79 -5.22
N CYS A 191 -22.95 -32.78 -4.35
CA CYS A 191 -22.77 -34.17 -4.76
C CYS A 191 -24.01 -34.96 -4.44
N THR A 192 -24.59 -35.65 -5.42
CA THR A 192 -25.65 -36.62 -5.22
C THR A 192 -25.06 -38.02 -5.34
N GLN A 193 -25.17 -38.82 -4.30
CA GLN A 193 -24.84 -40.25 -4.34
C GLN A 193 -26.06 -41.02 -4.80
N GLY A 194 -26.06 -41.49 -6.05
CA GLY A 194 -27.00 -42.51 -6.52
C GLY A 194 -26.38 -43.90 -6.35
N GLU A 195 -27.19 -44.95 -6.37
CA GLU A 195 -26.73 -46.33 -6.19
C GLU A 195 -25.69 -46.82 -7.22
N ALA A 196 -25.60 -46.16 -8.40
CA ALA A 196 -24.69 -46.52 -9.49
C ALA A 196 -23.67 -45.45 -9.85
N ASN A 197 -23.94 -44.13 -9.68
CA ASN A 197 -23.08 -43.07 -10.13
C ASN A 197 -23.12 -41.85 -9.20
N THR A 198 -21.98 -41.22 -9.01
CA THR A 198 -21.84 -39.96 -8.29
C THR A 198 -21.93 -38.81 -9.27
N PHE A 199 -22.92 -37.92 -9.14
CA PHE A 199 -23.06 -36.73 -9.94
C PHE A 199 -22.63 -35.49 -9.16
N TYR A 200 -21.87 -34.61 -9.82
CA TYR A 200 -21.53 -33.31 -9.29
C TYR A 200 -22.39 -32.24 -9.97
N ILE A 201 -23.11 -31.47 -9.16
CA ILE A 201 -23.98 -30.39 -9.64
C ILE A 201 -23.25 -29.05 -9.42
N LEU A 202 -22.92 -28.35 -10.49
CA LEU A 202 -22.35 -27.01 -10.48
C LEU A 202 -23.42 -26.02 -10.93
N CYS A 203 -23.77 -25.07 -10.08
CA CYS A 203 -24.69 -23.99 -10.43
C CYS A 203 -23.91 -22.68 -10.51
N GLY A 204 -24.12 -21.91 -11.54
CA GLY A 204 -23.46 -20.64 -11.76
C GLY A 204 -24.28 -19.66 -12.56
N TRP A 205 -23.88 -18.39 -12.53
CA TRP A 205 -24.51 -17.34 -13.32
C TRP A 205 -23.66 -17.02 -14.54
N MET A 206 -24.28 -16.97 -15.71
CA MET A 206 -23.65 -16.57 -16.97
C MET A 206 -24.51 -15.53 -17.69
N THR A 207 -23.87 -14.76 -18.59
CA THR A 207 -24.65 -13.98 -19.54
C THR A 207 -25.24 -14.91 -20.58
N GLU A 208 -26.42 -14.59 -21.13
CA GLU A 208 -27.09 -15.39 -22.15
C GLU A 208 -26.17 -15.77 -23.32
N LYS A 209 -25.37 -14.79 -23.79
CA LYS A 209 -24.41 -15.01 -24.88
C LYS A 209 -23.31 -16.01 -24.49
N ASP A 210 -22.76 -15.89 -23.27
CA ASP A 210 -21.71 -16.77 -22.78
C ASP A 210 -22.30 -18.18 -22.50
N ALA A 211 -23.55 -18.26 -22.05
CA ALA A 211 -24.24 -19.53 -21.79
C ALA A 211 -24.50 -20.33 -23.06
N LEU A 212 -24.95 -19.64 -24.12
CA LEU A 212 -25.14 -20.27 -25.46
C LEU A 212 -23.82 -20.75 -26.07
N ALA A 213 -22.72 -20.00 -25.89
CA ALA A 213 -21.39 -20.44 -26.31
C ALA A 213 -20.93 -21.66 -25.51
N PHE A 214 -21.07 -21.61 -24.19
CA PHE A 214 -20.73 -22.71 -23.29
C PHE A 214 -21.51 -23.99 -23.60
N GLN A 215 -22.81 -23.88 -23.87
CA GLN A 215 -23.64 -25.03 -24.25
C GLN A 215 -23.11 -25.70 -25.53
N LYS A 216 -22.68 -24.90 -26.54
CA LYS A 216 -22.10 -25.45 -27.77
C LYS A 216 -20.77 -26.17 -27.52
N ASP A 217 -19.92 -25.62 -26.63
CA ASP A 217 -18.62 -26.20 -26.33
C ASP A 217 -18.72 -27.54 -25.58
N ILE A 218 -19.86 -27.78 -24.89
CA ILE A 218 -20.08 -29.00 -24.08
C ILE A 218 -20.94 -30.03 -24.85
N GLN A 219 -21.55 -29.65 -25.98
CA GLN A 219 -22.53 -30.47 -26.68
C GLN A 219 -21.99 -31.83 -27.12
N ASP A 220 -20.67 -31.95 -27.30
CA ASP A 220 -19.99 -33.16 -27.75
C ASP A 220 -19.57 -34.12 -26.59
N ASP A 221 -19.82 -33.74 -25.32
CA ASP A 221 -19.46 -34.56 -24.15
C ASP A 221 -20.69 -35.19 -23.50
N ASP A 222 -20.92 -36.47 -23.77
CA ASP A 222 -22.03 -37.27 -23.24
C ASP A 222 -22.05 -37.39 -21.69
N LYS A 223 -20.99 -36.99 -21.03
CA LYS A 223 -20.89 -37.06 -19.54
C LYS A 223 -21.33 -35.77 -18.85
N ILE A 224 -21.60 -34.71 -19.60
CA ILE A 224 -21.97 -33.41 -19.06
C ILE A 224 -23.40 -33.07 -19.49
N PHE A 225 -24.28 -32.87 -18.52
CA PHE A 225 -25.61 -32.37 -18.76
C PHE A 225 -25.71 -30.91 -18.34
N CYS A 226 -26.05 -30.02 -19.28
CA CYS A 226 -26.19 -28.58 -19.05
C CYS A 226 -27.66 -28.18 -19.10
N LEU A 227 -28.17 -27.63 -18.01
CA LEU A 227 -29.52 -27.12 -17.90
C LEU A 227 -29.44 -25.58 -17.78
N MET A 228 -30.01 -24.88 -18.73
CA MET A 228 -30.11 -23.42 -18.68
C MET A 228 -31.51 -23.03 -18.20
N GLU A 229 -31.56 -22.30 -17.09
CA GLU A 229 -32.80 -21.74 -16.58
C GLU A 229 -32.83 -20.23 -16.78
N ASP A 230 -33.94 -19.72 -17.29
CA ASP A 230 -34.16 -18.28 -17.43
C ASP A 230 -34.44 -17.66 -16.04
N GLN A 231 -34.02 -16.43 -15.82
CA GLN A 231 -34.10 -15.71 -14.55
C GLN A 231 -35.53 -15.47 -14.01
N GLN A 232 -36.55 -15.95 -14.69
CA GLN A 232 -37.96 -15.79 -14.30
C GLN A 232 -38.38 -16.64 -13.12
N ALA A 233 -37.60 -17.65 -12.74
CA ALA A 233 -37.83 -18.41 -11.51
C ALA A 233 -37.41 -17.58 -10.27
N PRO A 234 -38.16 -17.62 -9.15
CA PRO A 234 -37.81 -16.92 -7.92
C PRO A 234 -36.56 -17.53 -7.29
N ALA A 235 -35.40 -17.20 -7.86
CA ALA A 235 -34.12 -17.64 -7.31
C ALA A 235 -33.94 -17.03 -5.91
N LYS A 236 -33.72 -17.89 -4.92
CA LYS A 236 -33.42 -17.47 -3.53
C LYS A 236 -32.20 -16.56 -3.41
N LYS A 237 -31.35 -16.49 -4.45
CA LYS A 237 -30.13 -15.65 -4.48
C LYS A 237 -30.15 -14.75 -5.71
N LYS A 238 -29.89 -13.45 -5.50
CA LYS A 238 -29.74 -12.48 -6.58
C LYS A 238 -28.48 -12.79 -7.41
N PRO A 239 -28.50 -12.64 -8.76
CA PRO A 239 -27.32 -12.86 -9.59
C PRO A 239 -26.21 -11.82 -9.29
N PRO A 240 -24.94 -12.20 -9.44
CA PRO A 240 -23.84 -11.23 -9.33
C PRO A 240 -23.85 -10.25 -10.49
N THR A 241 -23.37 -9.04 -10.24
CA THR A 241 -23.31 -7.98 -11.24
C THR A 241 -22.05 -8.09 -12.08
N LYS A 242 -22.19 -8.14 -13.40
CA LYS A 242 -21.10 -8.00 -14.37
C LYS A 242 -21.22 -6.64 -15.05
N LEU A 243 -20.29 -5.73 -14.79
CA LEU A 243 -20.26 -4.42 -15.42
C LEU A 243 -19.92 -4.55 -16.91
N ARG A 244 -20.61 -3.76 -17.75
CA ARG A 244 -20.37 -3.68 -19.18
C ARG A 244 -20.49 -2.24 -19.66
N ASN A 245 -19.38 -1.54 -19.69
CA ASN A 245 -19.31 -0.15 -20.07
C ASN A 245 -18.67 0.08 -21.45
N PRO A 246 -19.00 1.18 -22.15
CA PRO A 246 -18.28 1.62 -23.33
C PRO A 246 -16.78 1.78 -23.09
N LYS A 247 -15.97 1.65 -24.14
CA LYS A 247 -14.50 1.68 -24.04
C LYS A 247 -13.95 2.92 -23.32
N LEU A 248 -14.63 4.06 -23.41
CA LEU A 248 -14.24 5.31 -22.75
C LEU A 248 -14.41 5.23 -21.23
N PHE A 249 -15.49 4.63 -20.74
CA PHE A 249 -15.80 4.53 -19.30
C PHE A 249 -15.25 3.25 -18.67
N LYS A 250 -14.86 2.27 -19.46
CA LYS A 250 -14.36 0.98 -18.99
C LYS A 250 -13.20 1.09 -17.96
N PRO A 251 -12.19 1.97 -18.11
CA PRO A 251 -11.15 2.12 -17.12
C PRO A 251 -11.68 2.47 -15.72
N PHE A 252 -12.77 3.24 -15.64
CA PHE A 252 -13.37 3.66 -14.37
C PHE A 252 -14.13 2.54 -13.64
N GLU A 253 -14.38 1.40 -14.28
CA GLU A 253 -14.88 0.20 -13.58
C GLU A 253 -13.95 -0.24 -12.45
N MET A 254 -12.65 0.07 -12.55
CA MET A 254 -11.68 -0.19 -11.49
C MET A 254 -12.09 0.49 -10.18
N TYR A 255 -12.51 1.76 -10.22
CA TYR A 255 -12.97 2.48 -9.02
C TYR A 255 -14.24 1.88 -8.43
N VAL A 256 -15.22 1.54 -9.30
CA VAL A 256 -16.45 0.90 -8.85
C VAL A 256 -16.16 -0.46 -8.20
N LYS A 257 -15.26 -1.26 -8.77
CA LYS A 257 -14.84 -2.55 -8.20
C LYS A 257 -14.11 -2.40 -6.86
N MET A 258 -13.35 -1.32 -6.66
CA MET A 258 -12.66 -1.04 -5.40
C MET A 258 -13.63 -0.73 -4.25
N TYR A 259 -14.72 0.00 -4.53
CA TYR A 259 -15.75 0.31 -3.55
C TYR A 259 -16.73 -0.83 -3.32
N GLY A 260 -16.99 -1.62 -4.34
CA GLY A 260 -17.96 -2.71 -4.35
C GLY A 260 -18.89 -2.62 -5.54
N LEU A 261 -19.22 -3.79 -6.11
CA LEU A 261 -20.13 -3.85 -7.24
C LEU A 261 -21.56 -3.49 -6.80
N PRO A 262 -22.31 -2.69 -7.59
CA PRO A 262 -23.71 -2.43 -7.32
C PRO A 262 -24.53 -3.72 -7.39
N ALA A 263 -25.65 -3.79 -6.69
CA ALA A 263 -26.57 -4.91 -6.80
C ALA A 263 -27.14 -5.02 -8.23
N TYR A 264 -27.57 -6.23 -8.62
CA TYR A 264 -27.98 -6.51 -10.00
C TYR A 264 -29.09 -5.56 -10.53
N ASN A 265 -30.00 -5.13 -9.66
CA ASN A 265 -31.10 -4.23 -10.03
C ASN A 265 -30.74 -2.74 -9.91
N GLU A 266 -29.55 -2.39 -9.43
CA GLU A 266 -29.12 -1.01 -9.25
C GLU A 266 -28.50 -0.44 -10.54
N MET A 267 -28.51 0.87 -10.64
CA MET A 267 -27.84 1.58 -11.73
C MET A 267 -26.32 1.42 -11.63
N ASP A 268 -25.66 1.21 -12.77
CA ASP A 268 -24.21 1.27 -12.86
C ASP A 268 -23.73 2.73 -12.72
N PRO A 269 -22.99 3.09 -11.66
CA PRO A 269 -22.51 4.44 -11.44
C PRO A 269 -21.25 4.77 -12.26
N THR A 270 -20.67 3.83 -13.00
CA THR A 270 -19.36 3.97 -13.66
C THR A 270 -19.27 5.21 -14.56
N TRP A 271 -20.30 5.49 -15.36
CA TRP A 271 -20.30 6.66 -16.24
C TRP A 271 -20.34 7.99 -15.47
N PHE A 272 -21.09 8.03 -14.36
CA PHE A 272 -21.17 9.20 -13.50
C PHE A 272 -19.86 9.46 -12.76
N VAL A 273 -19.25 8.40 -12.21
CA VAL A 273 -17.91 8.46 -11.59
C VAL A 273 -16.88 8.94 -12.61
N ALA A 274 -16.90 8.42 -13.85
CA ALA A 274 -15.98 8.82 -14.90
C ALA A 274 -16.04 10.32 -15.19
N ILE A 275 -17.25 10.86 -15.39
CA ILE A 275 -17.45 12.27 -15.69
C ILE A 275 -17.07 13.15 -14.48
N THR A 276 -17.61 12.85 -13.30
CA THR A 276 -17.39 13.68 -12.11
C THR A 276 -15.95 13.67 -11.66
N TYR A 277 -15.27 12.49 -11.66
CA TYR A 277 -13.87 12.38 -11.31
C TYR A 277 -12.97 13.17 -12.27
N SER A 278 -13.14 12.97 -13.57
CA SER A 278 -12.33 13.68 -14.57
C SER A 278 -12.57 15.19 -14.54
N PHE A 279 -13.83 15.61 -14.32
CA PHE A 279 -14.18 17.03 -14.17
C PHE A 279 -13.53 17.65 -12.93
N ILE A 280 -13.65 16.99 -11.78
CA ILE A 280 -13.04 17.43 -10.51
C ILE A 280 -11.52 17.53 -10.64
N PHE A 281 -10.88 16.50 -11.21
CA PHE A 281 -9.44 16.50 -11.44
C PHE A 281 -9.03 17.68 -12.33
N GLY A 282 -9.72 17.90 -13.44
CA GLY A 282 -9.46 19.04 -14.32
C GLY A 282 -9.64 20.39 -13.63
N ALA A 283 -10.66 20.53 -12.78
CA ALA A 283 -10.88 21.76 -12.01
C ALA A 283 -9.79 22.00 -10.95
N MET A 284 -9.21 20.94 -10.37
CA MET A 284 -8.11 21.01 -9.39
C MET A 284 -6.77 21.33 -10.05
N PHE A 285 -6.49 20.72 -11.19
CA PHE A 285 -5.20 20.79 -11.90
C PHE A 285 -5.40 21.32 -13.33
N GLY A 286 -6.03 22.49 -13.44
CA GLY A 286 -6.35 23.13 -14.70
C GLY A 286 -5.14 23.80 -15.34
N ASP A 287 -4.36 23.06 -16.13
CA ASP A 287 -3.24 23.57 -16.94
C ASP A 287 -3.23 22.88 -18.30
N VAL A 288 -3.15 23.68 -19.38
CA VAL A 288 -3.22 23.16 -20.76
C VAL A 288 -2.00 22.30 -21.08
N GLY A 289 -0.81 22.72 -20.69
CA GLY A 289 0.44 22.02 -21.00
C GLY A 289 0.54 20.69 -20.25
N GLN A 290 0.36 20.72 -18.95
CA GLN A 290 0.39 19.53 -18.10
C GLN A 290 -0.76 18.56 -18.47
N GLY A 291 -1.97 19.08 -18.68
CA GLY A 291 -3.11 18.28 -19.12
C GLY A 291 -2.89 17.55 -20.43
N LEU A 292 -2.22 18.19 -21.39
CA LEU A 292 -1.88 17.59 -22.68
C LEU A 292 -0.85 16.46 -22.52
N VAL A 293 0.15 16.63 -21.64
CA VAL A 293 1.13 15.59 -21.32
C VAL A 293 0.42 14.39 -20.67
N LEU A 294 -0.48 14.64 -19.69
CA LEU A 294 -1.26 13.58 -19.03
C LEU A 294 -2.18 12.85 -20.03
N PHE A 295 -2.82 13.58 -20.94
CA PHE A 295 -3.68 12.98 -21.97
C PHE A 295 -2.89 12.07 -22.90
N LEU A 296 -1.79 12.59 -23.49
CA LEU A 296 -0.98 11.81 -24.43
C LEU A 296 -0.27 10.65 -23.77
N GLY A 297 0.33 10.88 -22.60
CA GLY A 297 1.00 9.84 -21.81
C GLY A 297 0.03 8.76 -21.33
N GLY A 298 -1.13 9.15 -20.82
CA GLY A 298 -2.19 8.23 -20.40
C GLY A 298 -2.72 7.38 -21.56
N LEU A 299 -2.97 8.00 -22.72
CA LEU A 299 -3.42 7.29 -23.92
C LEU A 299 -2.36 6.30 -24.44
N PHE A 300 -1.10 6.70 -24.45
CA PHE A 300 0.02 5.85 -24.85
C PHE A 300 0.15 4.61 -23.95
N LEU A 301 0.17 4.81 -22.64
CA LEU A 301 0.30 3.73 -21.66
C LEU A 301 -0.94 2.82 -21.66
N TYR A 302 -2.14 3.37 -21.84
CA TYR A 302 -3.36 2.60 -21.93
C TYR A 302 -3.37 1.68 -23.16
N LYS A 303 -2.91 2.18 -24.34
CA LYS A 303 -2.82 1.38 -25.55
C LYS A 303 -1.72 0.31 -25.50
N THR A 304 -0.55 0.62 -24.93
CA THR A 304 0.61 -0.29 -24.92
C THR A 304 0.53 -1.33 -23.81
N LYS A 305 0.23 -0.90 -22.58
CA LYS A 305 0.24 -1.76 -21.39
C LYS A 305 -1.15 -2.16 -20.88
N LYS A 306 -2.22 -1.64 -21.48
CA LYS A 306 -3.62 -1.91 -21.10
C LYS A 306 -3.90 -1.66 -19.60
N MET A 307 -3.23 -0.65 -19.01
CA MET A 307 -3.42 -0.28 -17.62
C MET A 307 -4.65 0.63 -17.48
N ASP A 308 -5.65 0.21 -16.71
CA ASP A 308 -6.88 1.00 -16.50
C ASP A 308 -6.59 2.37 -15.88
N LEU A 309 -5.66 2.46 -14.94
CA LEU A 309 -5.24 3.72 -14.33
C LEU A 309 -4.74 4.74 -15.36
N ALA A 310 -4.00 4.29 -16.38
CA ALA A 310 -3.51 5.16 -17.44
C ALA A 310 -4.67 5.71 -18.28
N GLY A 311 -5.71 4.92 -18.51
CA GLY A 311 -6.95 5.37 -19.16
C GLY A 311 -7.67 6.46 -18.37
N ILE A 312 -7.73 6.32 -17.05
CA ILE A 312 -8.33 7.32 -16.13
C ILE A 312 -7.54 8.63 -16.20
N ILE A 313 -6.21 8.58 -16.08
CA ILE A 313 -5.33 9.75 -16.17
C ILE A 313 -5.48 10.45 -17.54
N GLY A 314 -5.58 9.68 -18.62
CA GLY A 314 -5.82 10.24 -19.95
C GLY A 314 -7.15 11.01 -20.05
N CYS A 315 -8.24 10.46 -19.49
CA CYS A 315 -9.52 11.16 -19.43
C CYS A 315 -9.46 12.43 -18.56
N ALA A 316 -8.80 12.35 -17.41
CA ALA A 316 -8.59 13.49 -16.52
C ALA A 316 -7.75 14.59 -17.19
N GLY A 317 -6.74 14.23 -17.99
CA GLY A 317 -5.94 15.16 -18.78
C GLY A 317 -6.75 15.98 -19.77
N VAL A 318 -7.80 15.41 -20.38
CA VAL A 318 -8.71 16.17 -21.28
C VAL A 318 -9.42 17.29 -20.54
N PHE A 319 -9.96 17.01 -19.34
CA PHE A 319 -10.60 18.05 -18.52
C PHE A 319 -9.59 19.04 -17.94
N SER A 320 -8.36 18.62 -17.65
CA SER A 320 -7.27 19.52 -17.24
C SER A 320 -6.94 20.53 -18.36
N VAL A 321 -6.87 20.10 -19.61
CA VAL A 321 -6.73 21.01 -20.76
C VAL A 321 -7.91 21.97 -20.84
N PHE A 322 -9.15 21.48 -20.70
CA PHE A 322 -10.34 22.31 -20.74
C PHE A 322 -10.31 23.42 -19.67
N PHE A 323 -10.07 23.04 -18.41
CA PHE A 323 -9.97 24.02 -17.31
C PHE A 323 -8.74 24.90 -17.42
N GLY A 324 -7.61 24.40 -17.97
CA GLY A 324 -6.45 25.20 -18.28
C GLY A 324 -6.74 26.36 -19.23
N PHE A 325 -7.58 26.15 -20.26
CA PHE A 325 -8.08 27.24 -21.10
C PHE A 325 -9.02 28.19 -20.35
N MET A 326 -9.81 27.69 -19.40
CA MET A 326 -10.68 28.53 -18.58
C MET A 326 -9.91 29.42 -17.62
N TYR A 327 -8.87 28.89 -16.99
CA TYR A 327 -7.99 29.60 -16.04
C TYR A 327 -6.91 30.44 -16.74
N GLY A 328 -6.58 30.09 -18.00
CA GLY A 328 -5.54 30.77 -18.78
C GLY A 328 -4.12 30.33 -18.41
N SER A 329 -3.94 29.09 -17.94
CA SER A 329 -2.61 28.54 -17.56
C SER A 329 -2.06 27.60 -18.63
N PHE A 330 -0.78 27.78 -18.97
CA PHE A 330 -0.02 26.92 -19.88
C PHE A 330 1.35 26.64 -19.30
N PHE A 331 1.58 25.48 -18.74
CA PHE A 331 2.76 25.15 -17.90
C PHE A 331 3.04 26.19 -16.82
N GLY A 332 1.97 26.73 -16.22
CA GLY A 332 2.04 27.78 -15.21
C GLY A 332 2.12 29.21 -15.74
N PHE A 333 2.43 29.41 -17.01
CA PHE A 333 2.46 30.75 -17.60
C PHE A 333 1.04 31.28 -17.82
N GLU A 334 0.70 32.39 -17.17
CA GLU A 334 -0.60 33.05 -17.26
C GLU A 334 -0.67 34.14 -18.35
N ASP A 335 0.49 34.52 -18.94
CA ASP A 335 0.59 35.53 -19.97
C ASP A 335 0.36 34.98 -21.39
N VAL A 336 0.51 33.67 -21.59
CA VAL A 336 0.36 33.00 -22.88
C VAL A 336 -1.10 32.91 -23.30
N LEU A 337 -1.99 32.65 -22.34
CA LEU A 337 -3.42 32.48 -22.57
C LEU A 337 -4.23 33.46 -21.69
N LYS A 338 -5.20 34.14 -22.30
CA LYS A 338 -6.13 34.98 -21.52
C LYS A 338 -7.15 34.10 -20.79
N ALA A 339 -7.23 34.24 -19.47
CA ALA A 339 -8.24 33.59 -18.66
C ALA A 339 -9.64 33.96 -19.16
N ARG A 340 -10.49 32.95 -19.43
CA ARG A 340 -11.87 33.16 -19.90
C ARG A 340 -12.89 33.14 -18.77
N TRP A 341 -12.52 32.61 -17.62
CA TRP A 341 -13.42 32.50 -16.48
C TRP A 341 -12.83 33.20 -15.25
N LEU A 342 -12.14 32.49 -14.38
CA LEU A 342 -11.52 33.07 -13.16
C LEU A 342 -10.09 32.55 -13.00
N LYS A 343 -9.27 33.37 -12.35
CA LYS A 343 -7.94 32.97 -11.92
C LYS A 343 -8.02 32.45 -10.48
N PRO A 344 -7.63 31.21 -10.19
CA PRO A 344 -7.81 30.60 -8.87
C PRO A 344 -7.23 31.40 -7.71
N MET A 345 -6.07 32.06 -7.91
CA MET A 345 -5.42 32.86 -6.86
C MET A 345 -6.15 34.18 -6.57
N ASN A 346 -6.65 34.87 -7.59
CA ASN A 346 -7.11 36.26 -7.49
C ASN A 346 -8.64 36.40 -7.47
N ALA A 347 -9.39 35.30 -7.59
CA ALA A 347 -10.84 35.32 -7.65
C ALA A 347 -11.44 35.53 -6.24
N MET A 348 -11.60 36.79 -5.84
CA MET A 348 -12.24 37.14 -4.56
C MET A 348 -13.71 37.49 -4.77
N MET A 349 -14.57 37.03 -3.84
CA MET A 349 -16.02 37.25 -3.81
C MET A 349 -16.42 37.71 -2.41
N ASP A 350 -17.26 38.72 -2.34
CA ASP A 350 -17.83 39.19 -1.07
C ASP A 350 -19.04 38.32 -0.70
N VAL A 351 -18.93 37.57 0.40
CA VAL A 351 -20.00 36.74 0.92
C VAL A 351 -20.59 37.43 2.15
N PRO A 352 -21.91 37.66 2.19
CA PRO A 352 -22.56 38.28 3.37
C PRO A 352 -22.18 37.54 4.66
N LEU A 353 -21.92 38.23 5.75
CA LEU A 353 -21.53 37.73 7.07
C LEU A 353 -20.08 37.15 7.16
N VAL A 354 -19.50 36.60 6.13
CA VAL A 354 -18.18 35.91 6.17
C VAL A 354 -17.06 36.82 5.65
N GLY A 355 -17.41 37.83 4.86
CA GLY A 355 -16.44 38.73 4.26
C GLY A 355 -15.89 38.25 2.92
N ARG A 356 -14.65 38.60 2.61
CA ARG A 356 -14.00 38.22 1.32
C ARG A 356 -13.51 36.80 1.37
N LEU A 357 -14.09 35.94 0.51
CA LEU A 357 -13.65 34.57 0.30
C LEU A 357 -13.20 34.40 -1.15
N ASN A 358 -12.30 33.44 -1.36
CA ASN A 358 -11.96 33.05 -2.72
C ASN A 358 -13.14 32.33 -3.36
N ALA A 359 -13.57 32.82 -4.51
CA ALA A 359 -14.74 32.29 -5.24
C ALA A 359 -14.61 30.81 -5.62
N VAL A 360 -13.38 30.29 -5.78
CA VAL A 360 -13.14 28.89 -6.09
C VAL A 360 -13.68 27.97 -5.00
N PHE A 361 -13.55 28.34 -3.70
CA PHE A 361 -14.09 27.53 -2.60
C PHE A 361 -15.62 27.52 -2.60
N VAL A 362 -16.23 28.68 -2.87
CA VAL A 362 -17.70 28.79 -2.91
C VAL A 362 -18.27 27.96 -4.06
N ILE A 363 -17.62 28.02 -5.23
CA ILE A 363 -18.01 27.23 -6.40
C ILE A 363 -17.80 25.73 -6.15
N ALA A 364 -16.67 25.34 -5.51
CA ALA A 364 -16.39 23.95 -5.18
C ALA A 364 -17.42 23.35 -4.23
N ILE A 365 -17.82 24.09 -3.18
CA ILE A 365 -18.89 23.67 -2.26
C ILE A 365 -20.22 23.56 -3.01
N GLY A 366 -20.59 24.58 -3.80
CA GLY A 366 -21.85 24.57 -4.57
C GLY A 366 -21.90 23.39 -5.55
N PHE A 367 -20.81 23.09 -6.23
CA PHE A 367 -20.67 21.93 -7.10
C PHE A 367 -20.81 20.62 -6.32
N GLY A 368 -20.17 20.52 -5.14
CA GLY A 368 -20.29 19.37 -4.26
C GLY A 368 -21.73 19.14 -3.77
N MET A 369 -22.42 20.21 -3.37
CA MET A 369 -23.82 20.15 -2.99
C MET A 369 -24.70 19.63 -4.15
N PHE A 370 -24.43 20.08 -5.37
CA PHE A 370 -25.14 19.62 -6.56
C PHE A 370 -24.90 18.12 -6.83
N ILE A 371 -23.66 17.64 -6.70
CA ILE A 371 -23.34 16.20 -6.83
C ILE A 371 -24.07 15.38 -5.77
N ILE A 372 -24.09 15.83 -4.51
CA ILE A 372 -24.80 15.11 -3.43
C ILE A 372 -26.29 14.97 -3.76
N LEU A 373 -26.93 16.03 -4.25
CA LEU A 373 -28.34 15.97 -4.68
C LEU A 373 -28.56 14.94 -5.80
N ILE A 374 -27.66 14.89 -6.79
CA ILE A 374 -27.74 13.88 -7.87
C ILE A 374 -27.58 12.47 -7.30
N CYS A 375 -26.62 12.26 -6.39
CA CYS A 375 -26.43 10.95 -5.76
C CYS A 375 -27.67 10.51 -4.96
N MET A 376 -28.33 11.43 -4.26
CA MET A 376 -29.59 11.15 -3.57
C MET A 376 -30.69 10.74 -4.54
N VAL A 377 -30.80 11.43 -5.69
CA VAL A 377 -31.75 11.03 -6.75
C VAL A 377 -31.45 9.62 -7.27
N PHE A 378 -30.18 9.29 -7.50
CA PHE A 378 -29.80 7.92 -7.92
C PHE A 378 -30.15 6.88 -6.87
N ASN A 379 -29.94 7.19 -5.57
CA ASN A 379 -30.35 6.30 -4.50
C ASN A 379 -31.86 6.08 -4.48
N ILE A 380 -32.67 7.13 -4.64
CA ILE A 380 -34.13 7.03 -4.73
C ILE A 380 -34.56 6.13 -5.90
N ILE A 381 -33.95 6.32 -7.10
CA ILE A 381 -34.25 5.49 -8.27
C ILE A 381 -33.92 4.02 -7.99
N ASN A 382 -32.77 3.74 -7.37
CA ASN A 382 -32.37 2.38 -7.02
C ASN A 382 -33.31 1.76 -5.97
N SER A 383 -33.72 2.53 -4.97
CA SER A 383 -34.63 2.08 -3.91
C SER A 383 -36.04 1.77 -4.46
N ILE A 384 -36.53 2.58 -5.39
CA ILE A 384 -37.81 2.33 -6.07
C ILE A 384 -37.74 1.02 -6.88
N ARG A 385 -36.61 0.76 -7.60
CA ARG A 385 -36.40 -0.48 -8.34
C ARG A 385 -36.35 -1.70 -7.42
N ASN A 386 -35.79 -1.56 -6.25
CA ASN A 386 -35.74 -2.61 -5.23
C ASN A 386 -37.03 -2.75 -4.42
N LYS A 387 -38.01 -1.86 -4.63
CA LYS A 387 -39.29 -1.82 -3.89
C LYS A 387 -39.11 -1.66 -2.37
N ASP A 388 -38.07 -0.96 -1.94
CA ASP A 388 -37.76 -0.68 -0.54
C ASP A 388 -38.42 0.66 -0.17
N VAL A 389 -39.45 0.59 0.66
CA VAL A 389 -40.24 1.76 1.07
C VAL A 389 -39.44 2.67 2.00
N GLU A 390 -38.70 2.09 2.94
CA GLU A 390 -37.88 2.84 3.92
C GLU A 390 -36.82 3.69 3.17
N ARG A 391 -36.02 3.03 2.34
CA ARG A 391 -34.96 3.67 1.57
C ARG A 391 -35.43 4.58 0.45
N THR A 392 -36.73 4.52 0.07
CA THR A 392 -37.30 5.42 -0.93
C THR A 392 -37.78 6.71 -0.29
N TRP A 393 -38.46 6.65 0.86
CA TRP A 393 -39.20 7.79 1.41
C TRP A 393 -38.58 8.40 2.66
N PHE A 394 -38.12 7.59 3.62
CA PHE A 394 -37.87 8.01 5.00
C PHE A 394 -36.38 8.06 5.38
N ASP A 395 -35.50 7.42 4.64
CA ASP A 395 -34.08 7.39 4.94
C ASP A 395 -33.38 8.74 4.65
N SER A 396 -32.17 8.91 5.19
CA SER A 396 -31.34 10.12 5.01
C SER A 396 -31.00 10.41 3.54
N ASN A 397 -30.78 9.39 2.72
CA ASN A 397 -30.51 9.54 1.30
C ASN A 397 -31.76 9.32 0.43
N ALA A 398 -32.94 9.33 1.03
CA ALA A 398 -34.25 9.17 0.42
C ALA A 398 -34.89 10.52 0.09
N VAL A 399 -36.20 10.50 -0.21
CA VAL A 399 -36.97 11.71 -0.51
C VAL A 399 -36.94 12.70 0.67
N ALA A 400 -37.08 12.21 1.92
CA ALA A 400 -37.01 13.07 3.12
C ALA A 400 -35.63 13.77 3.22
N GLY A 401 -34.54 13.04 3.05
CA GLY A 401 -33.18 13.60 3.03
C GLY A 401 -32.94 14.55 1.88
N LEU A 402 -33.45 14.24 0.67
CA LEU A 402 -33.35 15.11 -0.49
C LEU A 402 -34.08 16.46 -0.26
N VAL A 403 -35.27 16.46 0.33
CA VAL A 403 -36.00 17.69 0.66
C VAL A 403 -35.27 18.51 1.72
N PHE A 404 -34.75 17.84 2.76
CA PHE A 404 -34.00 18.52 3.83
C PHE A 404 -32.69 19.13 3.27
N TYR A 405 -31.86 18.36 2.60
CA TYR A 405 -30.58 18.83 2.06
C TYR A 405 -30.80 19.85 0.92
N GLY A 406 -31.80 19.64 0.07
CA GLY A 406 -32.22 20.60 -0.95
C GLY A 406 -32.67 21.95 -0.35
N SER A 407 -33.32 21.93 0.82
CA SER A 407 -33.68 23.14 1.55
C SER A 407 -32.46 23.90 2.07
N ILE A 408 -31.43 23.18 2.54
CA ILE A 408 -30.14 23.78 2.91
C ILE A 408 -29.50 24.44 1.68
N VAL A 409 -29.40 23.71 0.55
CA VAL A 409 -28.80 24.23 -0.68
C VAL A 409 -29.52 25.46 -1.19
N LEU A 410 -30.84 25.43 -1.19
CA LEU A 410 -31.68 26.57 -1.60
C LEU A 410 -31.45 27.78 -0.69
N THR A 411 -31.44 27.56 0.62
CA THR A 411 -31.27 28.65 1.62
C THR A 411 -29.89 29.29 1.50
N VAL A 412 -28.83 28.46 1.40
CA VAL A 412 -27.45 28.92 1.20
C VAL A 412 -27.29 29.64 -0.13
N GLY A 413 -27.86 29.11 -1.22
CA GLY A 413 -27.82 29.73 -2.55
C GLY A 413 -28.52 31.10 -2.59
N LEU A 414 -29.68 31.25 -1.96
CA LEU A 414 -30.38 32.53 -1.84
C LEU A 414 -29.59 33.52 -0.99
N PHE A 415 -29.00 33.06 0.12
CA PHE A 415 -28.17 33.86 1.00
C PHE A 415 -26.94 34.44 0.29
N ILE A 416 -26.18 33.60 -0.43
CA ILE A 416 -25.00 34.03 -1.20
C ILE A 416 -25.40 34.98 -2.34
N SER A 417 -26.57 34.76 -2.96
CA SER A 417 -27.09 35.64 -4.03
C SER A 417 -27.67 36.96 -3.51
N GLY A 418 -27.64 37.22 -2.20
CA GLY A 418 -28.19 38.45 -1.59
C GLY A 418 -29.70 38.60 -1.75
N LYS A 419 -30.43 37.55 -2.07
CA LYS A 419 -31.89 37.56 -2.22
C LYS A 419 -32.57 37.35 -0.87
N LYS A 420 -33.80 37.86 -0.75
CA LYS A 420 -34.61 37.69 0.49
C LYS A 420 -34.87 36.20 0.74
N LEU A 421 -34.60 35.75 1.97
CA LEU A 421 -34.92 34.40 2.40
C LEU A 421 -36.45 34.21 2.46
N PRO A 422 -36.95 32.98 2.26
CA PRO A 422 -38.35 32.66 2.46
C PRO A 422 -38.83 33.01 3.88
N ALA A 423 -40.12 33.19 4.06
CA ALA A 423 -40.70 33.47 5.37
C ALA A 423 -40.30 32.40 6.41
N ALA A 424 -40.09 32.82 7.67
CA ALA A 424 -39.65 31.91 8.73
C ALA A 424 -40.53 30.65 8.86
N ALA A 425 -41.83 30.80 8.70
CA ALA A 425 -42.79 29.69 8.73
C ALA A 425 -42.50 28.64 7.62
N VAL A 426 -42.16 29.09 6.40
CA VAL A 426 -41.83 28.19 5.28
C VAL A 426 -40.53 27.45 5.57
N LEU A 427 -39.51 28.16 6.06
CA LEU A 427 -38.24 27.54 6.44
C LEU A 427 -38.45 26.50 7.54
N THR A 428 -39.23 26.82 8.57
CA THR A 428 -39.52 25.86 9.66
C THR A 428 -40.15 24.58 9.11
N VAL A 429 -41.12 24.67 8.21
CA VAL A 429 -41.77 23.50 7.61
C VAL A 429 -40.77 22.72 6.73
N MET A 430 -39.97 23.42 5.94
CA MET A 430 -38.99 22.78 5.03
C MET A 430 -37.88 22.02 5.78
N PHE A 431 -37.55 22.41 7.01
CA PHE A 431 -36.54 21.69 7.81
C PHE A 431 -37.18 20.71 8.79
N ALA A 432 -38.25 21.10 9.52
CA ALA A 432 -38.81 20.28 10.57
C ALA A 432 -39.53 19.01 10.03
N VAL A 433 -40.29 19.14 8.95
CA VAL A 433 -41.01 17.98 8.38
C VAL A 433 -40.07 16.86 7.95
N PRO A 434 -39.02 17.08 7.12
CA PRO A 434 -38.10 16.04 6.76
C PRO A 434 -37.34 15.43 7.94
N LEU A 435 -36.97 16.27 8.94
CA LEU A 435 -36.29 15.76 10.14
C LEU A 435 -37.20 14.82 10.95
N ILE A 436 -38.49 15.14 11.09
CA ILE A 436 -39.47 14.28 11.76
C ILE A 436 -39.66 12.98 10.95
N LEU A 437 -39.73 13.05 9.63
CA LEU A 437 -39.86 11.88 8.77
C LEU A 437 -38.63 10.94 8.89
N MET A 438 -37.43 11.49 8.91
CA MET A 438 -36.18 10.70 9.10
C MET A 438 -36.12 10.14 10.55
N PHE A 439 -36.50 10.89 11.55
CA PHE A 439 -36.52 10.44 12.94
C PHE A 439 -37.47 9.27 13.18
N LEU A 440 -38.63 9.28 12.52
CA LEU A 440 -39.68 8.26 12.64
C LEU A 440 -39.64 7.25 11.47
N LYS A 441 -38.48 7.04 10.80
CA LYS A 441 -38.38 6.19 9.61
C LYS A 441 -38.93 4.78 9.80
N GLU A 442 -38.56 4.09 10.89
CA GLU A 442 -39.00 2.73 11.18
C GLU A 442 -40.52 2.63 11.45
N PRO A 443 -41.10 3.43 12.36
CA PRO A 443 -42.55 3.44 12.60
C PRO A 443 -43.36 3.77 11.33
N LEU A 444 -42.91 4.74 10.53
CA LEU A 444 -43.60 5.14 9.32
C LEU A 444 -43.51 4.06 8.24
N THR A 445 -42.36 3.39 8.11
CA THR A 445 -42.19 2.25 7.21
C THR A 445 -43.11 1.10 7.62
N ASN A 446 -43.14 0.72 8.88
CA ASN A 446 -44.01 -0.33 9.40
C ASN A 446 -45.50 -0.01 9.19
N LEU A 447 -45.89 1.29 9.31
CA LEU A 447 -47.24 1.75 9.02
C LEU A 447 -47.60 1.58 7.54
N VAL A 448 -46.71 1.97 6.61
CA VAL A 448 -46.94 1.87 5.17
C VAL A 448 -46.97 0.41 4.72
N GLU A 449 -46.10 -0.42 5.27
CA GLU A 449 -46.06 -1.87 4.99
C GLU A 449 -47.16 -2.67 5.73
N LYS A 450 -48.00 -1.99 6.54
CA LYS A 450 -49.10 -2.61 7.31
C LYS A 450 -48.65 -3.75 8.23
N LYS A 451 -47.47 -3.63 8.84
CA LYS A 451 -46.99 -4.57 9.85
C LYS A 451 -47.82 -4.46 11.14
N SER A 452 -47.99 -5.59 11.86
CA SER A 452 -48.77 -5.65 13.09
C SER A 452 -48.19 -4.83 14.26
N GLN A 453 -46.86 -4.64 14.26
CA GLN A 453 -46.16 -3.80 15.26
C GLN A 453 -45.60 -2.56 14.60
N ILE A 454 -46.15 -1.37 14.95
CA ILE A 454 -45.71 -0.07 14.40
C ILE A 454 -44.43 0.39 15.07
N PHE A 455 -44.36 0.29 16.41
CA PHE A 455 -43.18 0.66 17.19
C PHE A 455 -42.42 -0.55 17.66
N PRO A 456 -41.05 -0.48 17.74
CA PRO A 456 -40.24 -1.53 18.36
C PRO A 456 -40.66 -1.78 19.83
N GLU A 457 -40.40 -3.02 20.30
CA GLU A 457 -40.77 -3.43 21.67
C GLU A 457 -40.21 -2.51 22.77
N GLN A 458 -38.98 -2.01 22.57
CA GLN A 458 -38.29 -1.11 23.49
C GLN A 458 -38.37 0.34 23.01
N LYS A 459 -39.50 0.99 23.24
CA LYS A 459 -39.75 2.40 22.82
C LYS A 459 -38.67 3.39 23.26
N GLY A 460 -38.20 3.28 24.53
CA GLY A 460 -37.15 4.18 25.05
C GLY A 460 -35.84 4.07 24.30
N MET A 461 -35.40 2.83 24.00
CA MET A 461 -34.19 2.60 23.23
C MET A 461 -34.31 3.12 21.79
N PHE A 462 -35.47 2.94 21.17
CA PHE A 462 -35.76 3.47 19.82
C PHE A 462 -35.56 5.01 19.74
N PHE A 463 -36.12 5.76 20.68
CA PHE A 463 -35.97 7.25 20.68
C PHE A 463 -34.51 7.68 20.84
N VAL A 464 -33.76 7.01 21.71
CA VAL A 464 -32.33 7.29 21.91
C VAL A 464 -31.52 6.95 20.63
N GLN A 465 -31.76 5.79 20.06
CA GLN A 465 -31.08 5.35 18.84
C GLN A 465 -31.41 6.27 17.66
N SER A 466 -32.67 6.60 17.42
CA SER A 466 -33.09 7.50 16.33
C SER A 466 -32.52 8.92 16.50
N PHE A 467 -32.35 9.41 17.76
CA PHE A 467 -31.71 10.68 18.02
C PHE A 467 -30.23 10.67 17.60
N PHE A 468 -29.46 9.62 17.98
CA PHE A 468 -28.05 9.52 17.60
C PHE A 468 -27.89 9.30 16.09
N GLU A 469 -28.76 8.51 15.48
CA GLU A 469 -28.78 8.31 14.03
C GLU A 469 -29.02 9.63 13.28
N LEU A 470 -30.00 10.42 13.73
CA LEU A 470 -30.26 11.72 13.14
C LEU A 470 -29.08 12.69 13.30
N PHE A 471 -28.44 12.67 14.48
CA PHE A 471 -27.24 13.48 14.73
C PHE A 471 -26.10 13.08 13.82
N GLU A 472 -25.86 11.77 13.64
CA GLU A 472 -24.85 11.23 12.71
C GLU A 472 -25.13 11.65 11.26
N VAL A 473 -26.39 11.62 10.84
CA VAL A 473 -26.82 12.07 9.50
C VAL A 473 -26.51 13.55 9.29
N LEU A 474 -26.82 14.42 10.26
CA LEU A 474 -26.51 15.85 10.16
C LEU A 474 -25.01 16.12 10.07
N LEU A 475 -24.20 15.42 10.90
CA LEU A 475 -22.75 15.49 10.83
C LEU A 475 -22.22 14.99 9.49
N SER A 476 -22.80 13.91 8.96
CA SER A 476 -22.42 13.36 7.66
C SER A 476 -22.69 14.34 6.51
N TYR A 477 -23.84 15.00 6.50
CA TYR A 477 -24.12 16.04 5.50
C TYR A 477 -23.12 17.19 5.55
N LEU A 478 -22.82 17.67 6.75
CA LEU A 478 -21.84 18.74 6.96
C LEU A 478 -20.44 18.31 6.48
N SER A 479 -19.98 17.16 6.96
CA SER A 479 -18.67 16.61 6.63
C SER A 479 -18.51 16.35 5.13
N ASN A 480 -19.52 15.74 4.50
CA ASN A 480 -19.51 15.47 3.06
C ASN A 480 -19.48 16.77 2.25
N THR A 481 -20.26 17.79 2.65
CA THR A 481 -20.28 19.10 1.99
C THR A 481 -18.91 19.80 2.12
N LEU A 482 -18.35 19.85 3.33
CA LEU A 482 -17.05 20.45 3.58
C LEU A 482 -15.89 19.71 2.88
N SER A 483 -16.04 18.42 2.63
CA SER A 483 -15.04 17.63 1.89
C SER A 483 -14.76 18.17 0.48
N PHE A 484 -15.71 18.84 -0.16
CA PHE A 484 -15.53 19.47 -1.46
C PHE A 484 -14.67 20.75 -1.44
N LEU A 485 -14.44 21.36 -0.26
CA LEU A 485 -13.45 22.43 -0.11
C LEU A 485 -12.07 22.02 -0.63
N ARG A 486 -11.76 20.74 -0.57
CA ARG A 486 -10.51 20.17 -1.07
C ARG A 486 -10.27 20.48 -2.56
N ILE A 487 -11.33 20.52 -3.37
CA ILE A 487 -11.24 20.87 -4.80
C ILE A 487 -10.66 22.29 -4.95
N GLY A 488 -11.24 23.25 -4.22
CA GLY A 488 -10.75 24.63 -4.23
C GLY A 488 -9.34 24.76 -3.64
N ALA A 489 -9.06 24.06 -2.54
CA ALA A 489 -7.75 24.07 -1.90
C ALA A 489 -6.65 23.60 -2.85
N PHE A 490 -6.86 22.48 -3.56
CA PHE A 490 -5.89 21.98 -4.53
C PHE A 490 -5.76 22.89 -5.74
N ALA A 491 -6.85 23.46 -6.25
CA ALA A 491 -6.79 24.41 -7.38
C ALA A 491 -5.95 25.66 -7.03
N VAL A 492 -6.15 26.23 -5.83
CA VAL A 492 -5.37 27.37 -5.36
C VAL A 492 -3.92 26.98 -5.07
N SER A 493 -3.68 25.82 -4.41
CA SER A 493 -2.34 25.34 -4.12
C SER A 493 -1.54 25.04 -5.38
N HIS A 494 -2.16 24.43 -6.38
CA HIS A 494 -1.52 24.16 -7.67
C HIS A 494 -1.09 25.45 -8.35
N ALA A 495 -1.99 26.44 -8.46
CA ALA A 495 -1.67 27.74 -9.02
C ALA A 495 -0.54 28.44 -8.25
N ALA A 496 -0.57 28.41 -6.91
CA ALA A 496 0.48 29.00 -6.08
C ALA A 496 1.83 28.31 -6.25
N MET A 497 1.85 26.97 -6.30
CA MET A 497 3.10 26.23 -6.55
C MET A 497 3.69 26.52 -7.92
N MET A 498 2.86 26.66 -8.94
CA MET A 498 3.32 27.04 -10.28
C MET A 498 3.88 28.47 -10.31
N GLU A 499 3.28 29.41 -9.60
CA GLU A 499 3.84 30.78 -9.46
C GLU A 499 5.21 30.77 -8.80
N VAL A 500 5.40 29.98 -7.72
CA VAL A 500 6.71 29.81 -7.08
C VAL A 500 7.74 29.18 -8.03
N VAL A 501 7.36 28.19 -8.81
CA VAL A 501 8.26 27.57 -9.82
C VAL A 501 8.71 28.62 -10.85
N LEU A 502 7.78 29.44 -11.36
CA LEU A 502 8.11 30.49 -12.32
C LEU A 502 8.95 31.60 -11.70
N MET A 503 8.74 31.94 -10.43
CA MET A 503 9.58 32.90 -9.70
C MET A 503 11.01 32.38 -9.55
N LEU A 504 11.19 31.11 -9.14
CA LEU A 504 12.49 30.46 -9.06
C LEU A 504 13.20 30.33 -10.42
N ALA A 505 12.44 30.23 -11.49
CA ALA A 505 12.95 30.20 -12.85
C ALA A 505 13.34 31.61 -13.39
N GLY A 506 13.05 32.68 -12.64
CA GLY A 506 13.29 34.08 -13.08
C GLY A 506 12.34 34.57 -14.17
N ALA A 507 11.19 33.88 -14.36
CA ALA A 507 10.22 34.20 -15.40
C ALA A 507 9.35 35.42 -15.06
N THR A 508 9.20 35.76 -13.78
CA THR A 508 8.32 36.84 -13.29
C THR A 508 8.93 38.22 -13.38
N GLU A 509 10.27 38.35 -13.51
CA GLU A 509 11.01 39.62 -13.55
C GLU A 509 11.37 40.08 -14.98
N GLY A 510 10.76 39.49 -16.02
CA GLY A 510 11.01 39.86 -17.42
C GLY A 510 12.34 39.36 -17.98
N GLY A 511 13.05 38.46 -17.27
CA GLY A 511 14.25 37.77 -17.72
C GLY A 511 13.93 36.53 -18.57
N SER A 512 14.95 36.00 -19.25
CA SER A 512 14.81 34.70 -19.92
C SER A 512 14.67 33.60 -18.88
N PRO A 513 13.56 32.81 -18.88
CA PRO A 513 13.32 31.78 -17.85
C PRO A 513 14.37 30.68 -17.93
N ASN A 514 14.80 30.19 -16.77
CA ASN A 514 15.61 28.99 -16.70
C ASN A 514 14.74 27.75 -16.97
N TRP A 515 14.77 27.22 -18.20
CA TRP A 515 13.96 26.12 -18.67
C TRP A 515 14.17 24.83 -17.87
N ILE A 516 15.36 24.62 -17.29
CA ILE A 516 15.62 23.43 -16.45
C ILE A 516 14.74 23.49 -15.19
N VAL A 517 14.68 24.69 -14.56
CA VAL A 517 13.84 24.89 -13.36
C VAL A 517 12.36 24.76 -13.70
N VAL A 518 11.93 25.29 -14.85
CA VAL A 518 10.54 25.16 -15.31
C VAL A 518 10.17 23.70 -15.54
N ILE A 519 11.02 22.92 -16.24
CA ILE A 519 10.73 21.50 -16.52
C ILE A 519 10.70 20.68 -15.23
N LEU A 520 11.73 20.83 -14.37
CA LEU A 520 11.78 20.09 -13.11
C LEU A 520 10.63 20.47 -12.17
N GLY A 521 10.28 21.76 -12.11
CA GLY A 521 9.16 22.26 -11.33
C GLY A 521 7.82 21.70 -11.82
N ASN A 522 7.58 21.69 -13.15
CA ASN A 522 6.38 21.08 -13.73
C ASN A 522 6.29 19.54 -13.53
N ILE A 523 7.41 18.86 -13.38
CA ILE A 523 7.41 17.42 -13.04
C ILE A 523 7.12 17.22 -11.56
N PHE A 524 7.57 18.14 -10.71
CA PHE A 524 7.38 18.05 -9.25
C PHE A 524 5.95 18.40 -8.84
N VAL A 525 5.33 19.41 -9.44
CA VAL A 525 3.96 19.85 -9.18
C VAL A 525 2.93 18.97 -9.90
#